data_bff007c40c91351a9a39de872f2af781
#
_entry.id   bff007c40c91351a9a39de872f2af781
#
_cell.length_a   1.000
_cell.length_b   1.000
_cell.length_c   1.000
_cell.angle_alpha   90.00
_cell.angle_beta   90.00
_cell.angle_gamma   90.00
#
_symmetry.space_group_name_H-M   'P 1'
#
loop_
_entity.id
_entity.type
_entity.pdbx_description
1 polymer ?
#
loop_
_entity_poly.entity_id
_entity_poly.type
_entity_poly.pdbx_seq_one_letter_code
_entity_poly.pdbx_strand_id
1 'polypeptide(L)'
;TIKDLQRKYNDIPNFHLTTGKIFVDGVLEGDPLSTPPMLPNAASLSDYLQPVFYQKEGIDLVQIERYIDPRAPECKKYFDLDTDKFIKLHKFHPNQCIESKGVFEHDLEFIENYTAALHGAGINVHSHTIGDRAFRAAIDAFESAKKMHPTSQGNFSVSHAQVIHPDDKPRLSDIEIFFAFTYSWIE
;
A
#
# COMPACT_ATOMS: atom_id res chain seq x y z
N THR A 1 -9.99 -26.06 -0.60
CA THR A 1 -10.65 -24.74 -0.45
C THR A 1 -10.67 -24.31 1.02
N ILE A 2 -10.97 -23.02 1.30
CA ILE A 2 -11.15 -22.53 2.69
C ILE A 2 -12.26 -23.32 3.40
N LYS A 3 -13.36 -23.62 2.73
CA LYS A 3 -14.45 -24.44 3.28
C LYS A 3 -14.00 -25.86 3.65
N ASP A 4 -13.05 -26.44 2.94
CA ASP A 4 -12.50 -27.76 3.29
C ASP A 4 -11.63 -27.66 4.55
N LEU A 5 -10.86 -26.59 4.68
CA LEU A 5 -10.07 -26.33 5.88
C LEU A 5 -10.97 -26.03 7.09
N GLN A 6 -12.03 -25.24 6.92
CA GLN A 6 -13.02 -25.01 7.97
C GLN A 6 -13.62 -26.33 8.45
N ARG A 7 -14.07 -27.20 7.55
CA ARG A 7 -14.61 -28.52 7.90
C ARG A 7 -13.58 -29.40 8.59
N LYS A 8 -12.33 -29.40 8.10
CA LYS A 8 -11.25 -30.23 8.68
C LYS A 8 -10.89 -29.85 10.10
N TYR A 9 -10.99 -28.57 10.44
CA TYR A 9 -10.52 -28.03 11.72
C TYR A 9 -11.66 -27.53 12.63
N ASN A 10 -12.91 -27.85 12.27
CA ASN A 10 -14.11 -27.40 13.00
C ASN A 10 -14.15 -27.86 14.48
N ASP A 11 -13.51 -28.99 14.78
CA ASP A 11 -13.50 -29.58 16.13
C ASP A 11 -12.36 -29.08 17.02
N ILE A 12 -11.51 -28.18 16.51
CA ILE A 12 -10.44 -27.60 17.31
C ILE A 12 -10.99 -26.41 18.11
N PRO A 13 -11.01 -26.48 19.46
CA PRO A 13 -11.50 -25.39 20.28
C PRO A 13 -10.73 -24.09 20.01
N ASN A 14 -11.45 -22.99 19.94
CA ASN A 14 -10.87 -21.62 19.73
C ASN A 14 -10.10 -21.43 18.41
N PHE A 15 -10.29 -22.31 17.44
CA PHE A 15 -9.73 -22.16 16.10
C PHE A 15 -10.86 -21.83 15.08
N HIS A 16 -10.79 -20.62 14.50
CA HIS A 16 -11.81 -20.16 13.55
C HIS A 16 -11.15 -19.62 12.28
N LEU A 17 -11.45 -20.24 11.15
CA LEU A 17 -11.05 -19.76 9.81
C LEU A 17 -12.18 -18.91 9.24
N THR A 18 -12.26 -17.66 9.68
CA THR A 18 -13.35 -16.74 9.35
C THR A 18 -12.94 -15.61 8.42
N THR A 19 -11.64 -15.41 8.20
CA THR A 19 -11.12 -14.27 7.49
C THR A 19 -10.03 -14.65 6.51
N GLY A 20 -10.12 -14.16 5.27
CA GLY A 20 -9.03 -14.17 4.30
C GLY A 20 -8.34 -12.81 4.28
N LYS A 21 -7.00 -12.80 4.27
CA LYS A 21 -6.22 -11.57 4.17
C LYS A 21 -5.58 -11.45 2.79
N ILE A 22 -5.57 -10.22 2.26
CA ILE A 22 -4.85 -9.84 1.04
C ILE A 22 -4.00 -8.59 1.30
N PHE A 23 -2.80 -8.57 0.76
CA PHE A 23 -1.98 -7.36 0.67
C PHE A 23 -2.26 -6.72 -0.69
N VAL A 24 -2.77 -5.48 -0.67
CA VAL A 24 -3.10 -4.75 -1.89
C VAL A 24 -1.89 -3.99 -2.39
N ASP A 25 -1.10 -3.41 -1.47
CA ASP A 25 0.09 -2.63 -1.78
C ASP A 25 1.22 -2.81 -0.75
N GLY A 26 2.31 -2.08 -0.97
CA GLY A 26 3.47 -2.03 -0.10
C GLY A 26 3.36 -1.01 1.03
N VAL A 27 4.43 -0.24 1.27
CA VAL A 27 4.60 0.67 2.41
C VAL A 27 5.02 2.07 1.97
N LEU A 28 4.75 3.09 2.81
CA LEU A 28 5.26 4.45 2.63
C LEU A 28 6.65 4.63 3.23
N GLU A 29 6.98 3.82 4.21
CA GLU A 29 8.24 3.86 4.89
C GLU A 29 9.36 3.42 3.95
N GLY A 30 10.36 4.28 3.82
CA GLY A 30 11.60 3.98 3.13
C GLY A 30 12.77 3.99 4.10
N ASP A 31 13.94 3.57 3.63
CA ASP A 31 15.20 3.81 4.32
C ASP A 31 16.05 4.77 3.49
N PRO A 32 16.02 6.07 3.82
CA PRO A 32 16.73 7.08 3.06
C PRO A 32 18.28 6.97 3.19
N LEU A 33 18.75 6.24 4.19
CA LEU A 33 20.18 6.09 4.50
C LEU A 33 20.77 4.80 3.92
N SER A 34 19.94 3.91 3.41
CA SER A 34 20.42 2.72 2.70
C SER A 34 21.06 3.08 1.36
N THR A 35 21.89 2.19 0.82
CA THR A 35 22.55 2.40 -0.48
C THR A 35 22.29 1.20 -1.38
N PRO A 36 21.48 1.37 -2.45
CA PRO A 36 20.69 2.55 -2.79
C PRO A 36 19.58 2.84 -1.78
N PRO A 37 19.09 4.08 -1.70
CA PRO A 37 17.96 4.41 -0.83
C PRO A 37 16.75 3.53 -1.11
N MET A 38 16.13 3.01 -0.05
CA MET A 38 14.86 2.31 -0.14
C MET A 38 13.74 3.32 -0.32
N LEU A 39 13.02 3.24 -1.44
CA LEU A 39 11.96 4.16 -1.79
C LEU A 39 10.60 3.66 -1.33
N PRO A 40 9.64 4.56 -1.02
CA PRO A 40 8.25 4.17 -0.75
C PRO A 40 7.64 3.46 -1.95
N ASN A 41 6.84 2.44 -1.70
CA ASN A 41 6.19 1.65 -2.73
C ASN A 41 4.69 1.40 -2.52
N ALA A 42 4.06 2.03 -1.52
CA ALA A 42 2.61 2.01 -1.39
C ALA A 42 1.94 2.56 -2.66
N ALA A 43 0.81 1.96 -3.09
CA ALA A 43 0.15 2.37 -4.33
C ALA A 43 -0.55 3.73 -4.16
N SER A 44 -0.07 4.73 -4.89
CA SER A 44 -0.54 6.13 -4.83
C SER A 44 -1.24 6.56 -6.13
N LEU A 45 -2.23 7.42 -6.02
CA LEU A 45 -2.89 8.07 -7.16
C LEU A 45 -1.97 9.10 -7.84
N SER A 46 -1.08 9.72 -7.07
CA SER A 46 -0.08 10.68 -7.54
C SER A 46 1.30 10.05 -7.65
N ASP A 47 2.15 10.61 -8.49
CA ASP A 47 3.55 10.24 -8.54
C ASP A 47 4.27 10.65 -7.25
N TYR A 48 5.19 9.79 -6.79
CA TYR A 48 6.05 10.09 -5.66
C TYR A 48 7.07 11.17 -5.99
N LEU A 49 7.23 12.12 -5.09
CA LEU A 49 8.39 13.00 -5.03
C LEU A 49 9.37 12.43 -4.01
N GLN A 50 10.58 12.10 -4.45
CA GLN A 50 11.55 11.43 -3.59
C GLN A 50 12.32 12.45 -2.73
N PRO A 51 12.41 12.26 -1.40
CA PRO A 51 13.11 13.19 -0.54
C PRO A 51 14.63 13.04 -0.67
N VAL A 52 15.35 14.16 -0.60
CA VAL A 52 16.78 14.20 -0.34
C VAL A 52 16.97 14.53 1.13
N PHE A 53 17.74 13.72 1.81
CA PHE A 53 17.99 13.86 3.23
C PHE A 53 19.38 14.45 3.47
N TYR A 54 19.49 15.24 4.52
CA TYR A 54 20.80 15.62 5.08
C TYR A 54 20.81 15.34 6.57
N GLN A 55 21.99 14.99 7.07
CA GLN A 55 22.24 14.85 8.49
C GLN A 55 23.09 16.04 8.92
N LYS A 56 22.59 16.82 9.86
CA LYS A 56 23.35 17.94 10.42
C LYS A 56 24.41 17.40 11.38
N GLU A 57 25.67 17.86 11.21
CA GLU A 57 26.76 17.46 12.11
C GLU A 57 26.41 17.70 13.59
N GLY A 58 26.62 16.69 14.42
CA GLY A 58 26.38 16.75 15.87
C GLY A 58 24.92 16.58 16.31
N ILE A 59 24.02 16.24 15.40
CA ILE A 59 22.61 15.94 15.69
C ILE A 59 22.24 14.62 15.01
N ASP A 60 21.74 13.65 15.76
CA ASP A 60 21.22 12.37 15.21
C ASP A 60 19.88 12.55 14.48
N LEU A 61 19.61 13.71 13.94
CA LEU A 61 18.37 14.02 13.26
C LEU A 61 18.60 14.15 11.75
N VAL A 62 17.94 13.31 10.99
CA VAL A 62 17.87 13.40 9.54
C VAL A 62 16.72 14.33 9.15
N GLN A 63 16.98 15.28 8.29
CA GLN A 63 15.99 16.25 7.82
C GLN A 63 15.86 16.17 6.30
N ILE A 64 14.67 16.47 5.78
CA ILE A 64 14.45 16.59 4.34
C ILE A 64 15.00 17.95 3.90
N GLU A 65 15.98 17.92 2.99
CA GLU A 65 16.54 19.14 2.38
C GLU A 65 15.62 19.65 1.27
N ARG A 66 15.20 18.74 0.39
CA ARG A 66 14.34 19.02 -0.76
C ARG A 66 13.70 17.72 -1.28
N TYR A 67 12.79 17.88 -2.22
CA TYR A 67 12.24 16.76 -2.99
C TYR A 67 12.76 16.78 -4.42
N ILE A 68 12.97 15.60 -5.00
CA ILE A 68 13.35 15.41 -6.40
C ILE A 68 12.10 15.26 -7.24
N ASP A 69 11.97 16.06 -8.29
CA ASP A 69 11.04 15.80 -9.39
C ASP A 69 11.74 14.89 -10.40
N PRO A 70 11.25 13.66 -10.63
CA PRO A 70 11.86 12.74 -11.61
C PRO A 70 11.96 13.34 -13.03
N ARG A 71 11.14 14.33 -13.34
CA ARG A 71 11.13 15.02 -14.63
C ARG A 71 12.14 16.17 -14.72
N ALA A 72 12.84 16.48 -13.63
CA ALA A 72 13.85 17.53 -13.59
C ALA A 72 15.03 17.24 -14.54
N PRO A 73 15.73 18.30 -15.00
CA PRO A 73 16.83 18.13 -15.95
C PRO A 73 17.97 17.22 -15.47
N GLU A 74 18.26 17.20 -14.18
CA GLU A 74 19.26 16.31 -13.58
C GLU A 74 18.90 14.83 -13.74
N CYS A 75 17.62 14.49 -13.61
CA CYS A 75 17.12 13.13 -13.78
C CYS A 75 17.18 12.66 -15.24
N LYS A 76 17.01 13.58 -16.21
CA LYS A 76 17.12 13.26 -17.65
C LYS A 76 18.51 12.81 -18.08
N LYS A 77 19.54 13.25 -17.34
CA LYS A 77 20.95 12.91 -17.61
C LYS A 77 21.43 11.66 -16.85
N TYR A 78 20.55 11.04 -16.08
CA TYR A 78 20.89 9.86 -15.27
C TYR A 78 21.52 8.73 -16.09
N PHE A 79 21.01 8.46 -17.28
CA PHE A 79 21.49 7.35 -18.14
C PHE A 79 22.88 7.62 -18.76
N ASP A 80 23.34 8.85 -18.73
CA ASP A 80 24.62 9.26 -19.30
C ASP A 80 25.79 9.24 -18.30
N LEU A 81 25.47 9.07 -17.00
CA LEU A 81 26.45 9.13 -15.90
C LEU A 81 26.46 7.80 -15.12
N ASP A 82 27.67 7.38 -14.71
CA ASP A 82 27.75 6.32 -13.71
C ASP A 82 27.21 6.82 -12.35
N THR A 83 26.77 5.89 -11.53
CA THR A 83 26.11 6.19 -10.24
C THR A 83 26.98 7.04 -9.34
N ASP A 84 28.29 6.75 -9.22
CA ASP A 84 29.19 7.48 -8.34
C ASP A 84 29.38 8.93 -8.79
N LYS A 85 29.52 9.14 -10.10
CA LYS A 85 29.60 10.48 -10.68
C LYS A 85 28.32 11.25 -10.50
N PHE A 86 27.16 10.59 -10.67
CA PHE A 86 25.87 11.20 -10.45
C PHE A 86 25.72 11.68 -8.99
N ILE A 87 25.99 10.80 -8.02
CA ILE A 87 25.92 11.14 -6.59
C ILE A 87 26.87 12.28 -6.23
N LYS A 88 28.11 12.24 -6.74
CA LYS A 88 29.10 13.29 -6.50
C LYS A 88 28.62 14.66 -7.00
N LEU A 89 27.94 14.68 -8.16
CA LEU A 89 27.46 15.91 -8.80
C LEU A 89 26.17 16.43 -8.17
N HIS A 90 25.20 15.56 -7.98
CA HIS A 90 23.81 15.93 -7.62
C HIS A 90 23.48 15.75 -6.14
N LYS A 91 24.32 15.02 -5.36
CA LYS A 91 24.19 14.79 -3.92
C LYS A 91 22.99 13.92 -3.53
N PHE A 92 22.48 13.12 -4.46
CA PHE A 92 21.45 12.10 -4.20
C PHE A 92 21.64 10.92 -5.15
N HIS A 93 21.00 9.78 -4.84
CA HIS A 93 21.14 8.56 -5.63
C HIS A 93 20.23 8.59 -6.87
N PRO A 94 20.68 8.14 -8.05
CA PRO A 94 19.89 8.20 -9.29
C PRO A 94 18.60 7.37 -9.26
N ASN A 95 18.45 6.36 -8.38
CA ASN A 95 17.18 5.65 -8.23
C ASN A 95 16.04 6.57 -7.77
N GLN A 96 16.35 7.71 -7.16
CA GLN A 96 15.36 8.73 -6.76
C GLN A 96 14.78 9.50 -7.96
N CYS A 97 15.35 9.31 -9.16
CA CYS A 97 14.81 9.83 -10.42
C CYS A 97 13.72 8.94 -11.06
N ILE A 98 13.32 7.86 -10.40
CA ILE A 98 12.30 6.96 -10.93
C ILE A 98 10.91 7.57 -10.74
N GLU A 99 10.16 7.73 -11.84
CA GLU A 99 8.73 8.02 -11.78
C GLU A 99 8.01 6.79 -11.22
N SER A 100 7.29 6.96 -10.12
CA SER A 100 6.61 5.85 -9.44
C SER A 100 5.32 6.31 -8.79
N LYS A 101 4.30 5.48 -8.91
CA LYS A 101 3.05 5.55 -8.13
C LYS A 101 2.95 4.38 -7.15
N GLY A 102 4.08 3.80 -6.78
CA GLY A 102 4.10 2.57 -6.01
C GLY A 102 3.60 1.37 -6.81
N VAL A 103 3.37 0.28 -6.12
CA VAL A 103 3.00 -1.01 -6.72
C VAL A 103 1.74 -1.58 -6.09
N PHE A 104 1.03 -2.37 -6.86
CA PHE A 104 0.09 -3.35 -6.35
C PHE A 104 0.81 -4.68 -6.17
N GLU A 105 0.56 -5.38 -5.06
CA GLU A 105 1.09 -6.73 -4.82
C GLU A 105 0.41 -7.78 -5.71
N HIS A 106 -0.79 -7.46 -6.21
CA HIS A 106 -1.58 -8.29 -7.12
C HIS A 106 -2.21 -7.41 -8.19
N ASP A 107 -2.56 -7.98 -9.35
CA ASP A 107 -3.37 -7.27 -10.33
C ASP A 107 -4.79 -6.99 -9.81
N LEU A 108 -5.44 -5.99 -10.38
CA LEU A 108 -6.76 -5.57 -9.94
C LEU A 108 -7.82 -6.66 -10.12
N GLU A 109 -7.73 -7.43 -11.19
CA GLU A 109 -8.66 -8.55 -11.45
C GLU A 109 -8.54 -9.62 -10.36
N PHE A 110 -7.32 -9.94 -9.92
CA PHE A 110 -7.12 -10.86 -8.81
C PHE A 110 -7.71 -10.32 -7.51
N ILE A 111 -7.50 -9.04 -7.19
CA ILE A 111 -8.04 -8.40 -5.98
C ILE A 111 -9.56 -8.50 -5.97
N GLU A 112 -10.23 -8.16 -7.08
CA GLU A 112 -11.68 -8.25 -7.22
C GLU A 112 -12.18 -9.68 -7.08
N ASN A 113 -11.61 -10.63 -7.84
CA ASN A 113 -12.04 -12.02 -7.85
C ASN A 113 -11.82 -12.70 -6.51
N TYR A 114 -10.69 -12.45 -5.85
CA TYR A 114 -10.39 -12.98 -4.52
C TYR A 114 -11.38 -12.46 -3.47
N THR A 115 -11.64 -11.15 -3.50
CA THR A 115 -12.60 -10.49 -2.61
C THR A 115 -14.02 -11.04 -2.80
N ALA A 116 -14.47 -11.14 -4.05
CA ALA A 116 -15.79 -11.67 -4.38
C ALA A 116 -15.94 -13.15 -3.97
N ALA A 117 -14.92 -13.97 -4.20
CA ALA A 117 -14.94 -15.38 -3.84
C ALA A 117 -15.00 -15.60 -2.32
N LEU A 118 -14.27 -14.84 -1.54
CA LEU A 118 -14.32 -14.90 -0.08
C LEU A 118 -15.67 -14.43 0.44
N HIS A 119 -16.09 -13.23 0.02
CA HIS A 119 -17.36 -12.66 0.44
C HIS A 119 -18.53 -13.58 0.06
N GLY A 120 -18.60 -14.06 -1.18
CA GLY A 120 -19.62 -15.00 -1.62
C GLY A 120 -19.65 -16.34 -0.85
N ALA A 121 -18.52 -16.71 -0.24
CA ALA A 121 -18.42 -17.84 0.66
C ALA A 121 -18.83 -17.54 2.12
N GLY A 122 -19.21 -16.30 2.43
CA GLY A 122 -19.51 -15.85 3.79
C GLY A 122 -18.27 -15.66 4.67
N ILE A 123 -17.10 -15.45 4.06
CA ILE A 123 -15.81 -15.27 4.73
C ILE A 123 -15.48 -13.79 4.73
N ASN A 124 -15.01 -13.29 5.87
CA ASN A 124 -14.55 -11.91 5.99
C ASN A 124 -13.33 -11.66 5.10
N VAL A 125 -13.22 -10.46 4.56
CA VAL A 125 -12.07 -10.01 3.79
C VAL A 125 -11.33 -8.94 4.57
N HIS A 126 -10.02 -9.13 4.77
CA HIS A 126 -9.16 -8.17 5.43
C HIS A 126 -8.06 -7.73 4.47
N SER A 127 -8.07 -6.46 4.06
CA SER A 127 -7.14 -5.91 3.08
C SER A 127 -6.10 -5.01 3.76
N HIS A 128 -4.82 -5.26 3.48
CA HIS A 128 -3.76 -4.30 3.76
C HIS A 128 -3.82 -3.20 2.70
N THR A 129 -3.97 -1.96 3.12
CA THR A 129 -3.98 -0.79 2.24
C THR A 129 -3.24 0.35 2.92
N ILE A 130 -2.25 0.92 2.28
CA ILE A 130 -1.48 2.06 2.79
C ILE A 130 -1.70 3.28 1.90
N GLY A 131 -1.46 3.17 0.60
CA GLY A 131 -1.67 4.25 -0.35
C GLY A 131 -3.14 4.42 -0.74
N ASP A 132 -3.48 5.64 -1.17
CA ASP A 132 -4.85 6.00 -1.55
C ASP A 132 -5.34 5.24 -2.80
N ARG A 133 -4.46 4.87 -3.72
CA ARG A 133 -4.82 4.02 -4.87
C ARG A 133 -5.14 2.59 -4.44
N ALA A 134 -4.38 2.05 -3.46
CA ALA A 134 -4.67 0.73 -2.90
C ALA A 134 -5.98 0.71 -2.13
N PHE A 135 -6.22 1.75 -1.34
CA PHE A 135 -7.48 1.91 -0.62
C PHE A 135 -8.67 1.95 -1.59
N ARG A 136 -8.57 2.75 -2.66
CA ARG A 136 -9.60 2.82 -3.72
C ARG A 136 -9.86 1.47 -4.35
N ALA A 137 -8.80 0.74 -4.73
CA ALA A 137 -8.95 -0.59 -5.33
C ALA A 137 -9.63 -1.59 -4.37
N ALA A 138 -9.33 -1.52 -3.08
CA ALA A 138 -9.98 -2.37 -2.09
C ALA A 138 -11.49 -2.06 -1.96
N ILE A 139 -11.87 -0.77 -1.87
CA ILE A 139 -13.30 -0.43 -1.76
C ILE A 139 -14.06 -0.70 -3.07
N ASP A 140 -13.45 -0.55 -4.24
CA ASP A 140 -14.03 -0.96 -5.52
C ASP A 140 -14.35 -2.47 -5.51
N ALA A 141 -13.41 -3.28 -5.03
CA ALA A 141 -13.60 -4.73 -4.90
C ALA A 141 -14.69 -5.09 -3.86
N PHE A 142 -14.78 -4.36 -2.74
CA PHE A 142 -15.82 -4.57 -1.73
C PHE A 142 -17.21 -4.24 -2.26
N GLU A 143 -17.37 -3.10 -2.96
CA GLU A 143 -18.62 -2.73 -3.59
C GLU A 143 -19.07 -3.76 -4.66
N SER A 144 -18.11 -4.20 -5.47
CA SER A 144 -18.35 -5.23 -6.49
C SER A 144 -18.80 -6.56 -5.83
N ALA A 145 -18.09 -7.02 -4.80
CA ALA A 145 -18.42 -8.24 -4.08
C ALA A 145 -19.80 -8.17 -3.41
N LYS A 146 -20.13 -7.02 -2.78
CA LYS A 146 -21.45 -6.80 -2.16
C LYS A 146 -22.58 -6.82 -3.18
N LYS A 147 -22.36 -6.27 -4.38
CA LYS A 147 -23.32 -6.31 -5.49
C LYS A 147 -23.51 -7.74 -6.02
N MET A 148 -22.45 -8.52 -6.16
CA MET A 148 -22.51 -9.90 -6.64
C MET A 148 -23.15 -10.85 -5.62
N HIS A 149 -22.94 -10.60 -4.33
CA HIS A 149 -23.38 -11.48 -3.23
C HIS A 149 -24.11 -10.69 -2.13
N PRO A 150 -25.27 -10.08 -2.42
CA PRO A 150 -25.94 -9.14 -1.52
C PRO A 150 -26.46 -9.76 -0.21
N THR A 151 -26.57 -11.09 -0.15
CA THR A 151 -27.02 -11.81 1.05
C THR A 151 -25.88 -12.42 1.87
N SER A 152 -24.64 -12.18 1.44
CA SER A 152 -23.47 -12.67 2.18
C SER A 152 -23.34 -12.00 3.55
N GLN A 153 -22.88 -12.78 4.53
CA GLN A 153 -22.62 -12.31 5.89
C GLN A 153 -21.12 -12.00 6.14
N GLY A 154 -20.28 -12.11 5.11
CA GLY A 154 -18.86 -11.76 5.21
C GLY A 154 -18.68 -10.25 5.38
N ASN A 155 -17.84 -9.84 6.31
CA ASN A 155 -17.52 -8.44 6.57
C ASN A 155 -16.26 -8.02 5.82
N PHE A 156 -16.13 -6.72 5.58
CA PHE A 156 -14.95 -6.10 5.01
C PHE A 156 -14.17 -5.34 6.07
N SER A 157 -12.85 -5.43 5.99
CA SER A 157 -11.97 -4.66 6.85
C SER A 157 -10.69 -4.26 6.11
N VAL A 158 -10.12 -3.15 6.51
CA VAL A 158 -8.83 -2.67 6.03
C VAL A 158 -7.89 -2.45 7.20
N SER A 159 -6.61 -2.75 6.99
CA SER A 159 -5.55 -2.38 7.92
C SER A 159 -4.77 -1.18 7.39
N HIS A 160 -4.29 -0.39 8.36
CA HIS A 160 -3.47 0.80 8.17
C HIS A 160 -4.24 1.99 7.60
N ALA A 161 -4.65 1.96 6.33
CA ALA A 161 -5.37 3.05 5.66
C ALA A 161 -4.73 4.43 5.94
N GLN A 162 -3.38 4.50 5.80
CA GLN A 162 -2.61 5.70 6.13
C GLN A 162 -2.99 6.88 5.24
N VAL A 163 -3.27 6.61 3.96
CA VAL A 163 -3.70 7.64 3.02
C VAL A 163 -5.04 7.24 2.41
N ILE A 164 -6.04 8.09 2.60
CA ILE A 164 -7.37 7.94 2.00
C ILE A 164 -7.67 9.18 1.18
N HIS A 165 -7.93 9.02 -0.12
CA HIS A 165 -8.32 10.14 -0.96
C HIS A 165 -9.67 10.73 -0.50
N PRO A 166 -9.83 12.06 -0.46
CA PRO A 166 -11.08 12.69 -0.01
C PRO A 166 -12.34 12.18 -0.73
N ASP A 167 -12.24 11.90 -2.03
CA ASP A 167 -13.38 11.43 -2.84
C ASP A 167 -13.86 10.02 -2.45
N ASP A 168 -13.03 9.24 -1.77
CA ASP A 168 -13.40 7.88 -1.35
C ASP A 168 -14.11 7.87 0.02
N LYS A 169 -13.99 8.95 0.80
CA LYS A 169 -14.60 9.03 2.14
C LYS A 169 -16.14 8.90 2.15
N PRO A 170 -16.89 9.53 1.21
CA PRO A 170 -18.35 9.37 1.18
C PRO A 170 -18.81 7.93 0.94
N ARG A 171 -18.03 7.13 0.24
CA ARG A 171 -18.35 5.71 -0.09
C ARG A 171 -18.35 4.81 1.14
N LEU A 172 -17.65 5.22 2.21
CA LEU A 172 -17.49 4.42 3.42
C LEU A 172 -18.81 4.22 4.19
N SER A 173 -19.75 5.15 4.06
CA SER A 173 -21.08 5.03 4.68
C SER A 173 -21.92 3.88 4.10
N ASP A 174 -21.68 3.50 2.85
CA ASP A 174 -22.49 2.55 2.12
C ASP A 174 -21.95 1.11 2.18
N ILE A 175 -20.67 0.95 2.54
CA ILE A 175 -19.99 -0.35 2.47
C ILE A 175 -19.88 -1.05 3.83
N GLU A 176 -19.95 -0.35 4.96
CA GLU A 176 -19.70 -0.91 6.30
C GLU A 176 -18.32 -1.58 6.42
N ILE A 177 -17.27 -0.77 6.46
CA ILE A 177 -15.87 -1.24 6.56
C ILE A 177 -15.38 -1.09 8.00
N PHE A 178 -14.71 -2.14 8.50
CA PHE A 178 -13.98 -2.07 9.75
C PHE A 178 -12.54 -1.62 9.50
N PHE A 179 -12.04 -0.70 10.31
CA PHE A 179 -10.68 -0.20 10.24
C PHE A 179 -9.83 -0.77 11.37
N ALA A 180 -8.68 -1.34 11.03
CA ALA A 180 -7.66 -1.80 11.97
C ALA A 180 -6.45 -0.88 11.88
N PHE A 181 -6.42 0.18 12.68
CA PHE A 181 -5.29 1.10 12.72
C PHE A 181 -4.14 0.51 13.54
N THR A 182 -2.92 0.72 13.05
CA THR A 182 -1.71 0.40 13.80
C THR A 182 -1.24 1.66 14.52
N TYR A 183 -1.25 1.64 15.85
CA TYR A 183 -0.98 2.83 16.67
C TYR A 183 0.38 3.48 16.38
N SER A 184 1.41 2.67 16.14
CA SER A 184 2.77 3.14 15.83
C SER A 184 2.91 3.87 14.46
N TRP A 185 1.84 3.96 13.70
CA TRP A 185 1.83 4.64 12.38
C TRP A 185 1.05 5.95 12.38
N ILE A 186 0.70 6.43 13.55
CA ILE A 186 -0.07 7.68 13.75
C ILE A 186 0.85 8.86 14.11
N GLU A 187 2.16 8.65 14.24
CA GLU A 187 3.14 9.69 14.58
C GLU A 187 3.52 10.58 13.39
#